data_1710c902683d8a012b7f787bd66fb922
#
_entry.id   1710c902683d8a012b7f787bd66fb922
#
_cell.length_a   1.000
_cell.length_b   1.000
_cell.length_c   1.000
_cell.angle_alpha   90.00
_cell.angle_beta   90.00
_cell.angle_gamma   90.00
#
_symmetry.space_group_name_H-M   'P 1'
#
loop_
_entity.id
_entity.type
_entity.pdbx_description
1 polymer ?
#
loop_
_entity_poly.entity_id
_entity_poly.type
_entity_poly.pdbx_seq_one_letter_code
_entity_poly.pdbx_strand_id
1 'polypeptide(L)'
;ASGQRPGDVARTLGVARASVYRWLELAQRTDGLVAKPHPGPATRLSAKQHRRLAKLLLQGAKAHGWSTELWTCARIAVVIQRHFDVSFHHDHVGRILRERLNWTPQKPRRRARERNESKVRYFKKVKFPRLVRESRER
;
A
#
# COMPACT_ATOMS: atom_id res chain seq x y z
N ALA A 1 -29.07 -32.21 10.51
CA ALA A 1 -27.80 -32.30 11.22
C ALA A 1 -27.70 -33.69 11.83
N SER A 2 -26.86 -34.57 11.32
CA SER A 2 -26.61 -35.90 11.82
C SER A 2 -25.99 -35.78 13.22
N GLY A 3 -26.77 -36.20 14.25
CA GLY A 3 -26.39 -36.08 15.68
C GLY A 3 -25.26 -37.02 16.09
N GLN A 4 -24.11 -36.95 15.45
CA GLN A 4 -22.94 -37.72 15.87
C GLN A 4 -22.40 -37.20 17.20
N ARG A 5 -22.08 -38.15 18.11
CA ARG A 5 -21.51 -37.78 19.42
C ARG A 5 -20.11 -37.15 19.21
N PRO A 6 -19.77 -36.10 19.96
CA PRO A 6 -18.46 -35.44 19.83
C PRO A 6 -17.26 -36.38 19.97
N GLY A 7 -17.42 -37.46 20.78
CA GLY A 7 -16.40 -38.49 20.94
C GLY A 7 -16.14 -39.32 19.67
N ASP A 8 -17.17 -39.60 18.89
CA ASP A 8 -17.06 -40.39 17.66
C ASP A 8 -16.42 -39.52 16.56
N VAL A 9 -16.82 -38.24 16.47
CA VAL A 9 -16.18 -37.24 15.59
C VAL A 9 -14.69 -37.12 15.91
N ALA A 10 -14.33 -37.03 17.18
CA ALA A 10 -12.93 -36.94 17.61
C ALA A 10 -12.12 -38.17 17.18
N ARG A 11 -12.70 -39.36 17.30
CA ARG A 11 -12.06 -40.62 16.88
C ARG A 11 -11.90 -40.70 15.38
N THR A 12 -12.92 -40.32 14.62
CA THR A 12 -12.91 -40.34 13.15
C THR A 12 -11.88 -39.35 12.58
N LEU A 13 -11.75 -38.17 13.21
CA LEU A 13 -10.82 -37.10 12.75
C LEU A 13 -9.41 -37.24 13.35
N GLY A 14 -9.16 -38.18 14.25
CA GLY A 14 -7.87 -38.38 14.92
C GLY A 14 -7.45 -37.18 15.79
N VAL A 15 -8.43 -36.46 16.38
CA VAL A 15 -8.18 -35.28 17.23
C VAL A 15 -8.63 -35.51 18.67
N ALA A 16 -8.11 -34.70 19.61
CA ALA A 16 -8.53 -34.76 20.99
C ALA A 16 -10.01 -34.33 21.12
N ARG A 17 -10.77 -35.02 22.02
CA ARG A 17 -12.17 -34.66 22.34
C ARG A 17 -12.34 -33.19 22.70
N ALA A 18 -11.41 -32.62 23.44
CA ALA A 18 -11.41 -31.22 23.85
C ALA A 18 -11.41 -30.25 22.63
N SER A 19 -10.75 -30.63 21.53
CA SER A 19 -10.77 -29.85 20.28
C SER A 19 -12.16 -29.81 19.67
N VAL A 20 -12.87 -30.95 19.64
CA VAL A 20 -14.23 -31.01 19.08
C VAL A 20 -15.20 -30.18 19.92
N TYR A 21 -15.14 -30.26 21.28
CA TYR A 21 -15.97 -29.41 22.13
C TYR A 21 -15.66 -27.90 21.91
N ARG A 22 -14.39 -27.53 21.80
CA ARG A 22 -14.01 -26.15 21.50
C ARG A 22 -14.58 -25.70 20.16
N TRP A 23 -14.55 -26.53 19.12
CA TRP A 23 -15.12 -26.20 17.81
C TRP A 23 -16.64 -26.06 17.87
N LEU A 24 -17.34 -26.89 18.63
CA LEU A 24 -18.79 -26.76 18.81
C LEU A 24 -19.14 -25.46 19.55
N GLU A 25 -18.38 -25.09 20.57
CA GLU A 25 -18.54 -23.79 21.22
C GLU A 25 -18.26 -22.60 20.28
N LEU A 26 -17.20 -22.69 19.49
CA LEU A 26 -16.88 -21.68 18.50
C LEU A 26 -17.95 -21.59 17.40
N ALA A 27 -18.51 -22.71 16.95
CA ALA A 27 -19.55 -22.75 15.94
C ALA A 27 -20.85 -22.01 16.36
N GLN A 28 -21.10 -21.86 17.66
CA GLN A 28 -22.21 -21.08 18.17
C GLN A 28 -22.00 -19.56 18.04
N ARG A 29 -20.78 -19.10 17.77
CA ARG A 29 -20.46 -17.69 17.53
C ARG A 29 -20.58 -17.37 16.04
N THR A 30 -21.06 -16.20 15.71
CA THR A 30 -21.31 -15.76 14.32
C THR A 30 -20.08 -15.89 13.39
N ASP A 31 -18.86 -15.76 13.92
CA ASP A 31 -17.59 -15.81 13.20
C ASP A 31 -16.58 -16.84 13.76
N GLY A 32 -17.05 -17.71 14.65
CA GLY A 32 -16.18 -18.54 15.50
C GLY A 32 -15.31 -19.55 14.76
N LEU A 33 -15.78 -20.09 13.61
CA LEU A 33 -15.03 -21.04 12.77
C LEU A 33 -14.33 -20.40 11.59
N VAL A 34 -14.49 -19.08 11.39
CA VAL A 34 -13.77 -18.36 10.34
C VAL A 34 -12.30 -18.24 10.72
N ALA A 35 -11.41 -18.68 9.82
CA ALA A 35 -9.98 -18.57 10.03
C ALA A 35 -9.59 -17.09 10.17
N LYS A 36 -9.08 -16.73 11.34
CA LYS A 36 -8.56 -15.37 11.57
C LYS A 36 -7.18 -15.26 10.94
N PRO A 37 -6.91 -14.19 10.16
CA PRO A 37 -5.57 -13.96 9.63
C PRO A 37 -4.59 -13.84 10.79
N HIS A 38 -3.43 -14.50 10.65
CA HIS A 38 -2.38 -14.42 11.66
C HIS A 38 -1.95 -12.96 11.83
N PRO A 39 -1.96 -12.40 13.04
CA PRO A 39 -1.41 -11.08 13.28
C PRO A 39 0.08 -11.12 12.93
N GLY A 40 0.46 -10.49 11.83
CA GLY A 40 1.87 -10.39 11.44
C GLY A 40 2.73 -9.75 12.53
N PRO A 41 4.06 -9.72 12.38
CA PRO A 41 4.95 -9.08 13.34
C PRO A 41 4.55 -7.61 13.53
N ALA A 42 4.66 -7.12 14.77
CA ALA A 42 4.33 -5.74 15.11
C ALA A 42 5.07 -4.75 14.20
N THR A 43 4.34 -3.76 13.70
CA THR A 43 4.92 -2.74 12.83
C THR A 43 5.94 -1.90 13.60
N ARG A 44 7.17 -1.77 13.07
CA ARG A 44 8.25 -0.98 13.70
C ARG A 44 7.96 0.54 13.72
N LEU A 45 7.02 1.01 12.89
CA LEU A 45 6.53 2.39 12.87
C LEU A 45 5.04 2.41 13.22
N SER A 46 4.66 3.28 14.13
CA SER A 46 3.28 3.53 14.50
C SER A 46 2.52 4.32 13.41
N ALA A 47 1.19 4.31 13.45
CA ALA A 47 0.36 5.12 12.55
C ALA A 47 0.66 6.64 12.64
N LYS A 48 1.02 7.13 13.81
CA LYS A 48 1.45 8.52 14.02
C LYS A 48 2.78 8.82 13.32
N GLN A 49 3.72 7.88 13.37
CA GLN A 49 5.01 7.98 12.69
C GLN A 49 4.86 7.92 11.16
N HIS A 50 3.96 7.09 10.62
CA HIS A 50 3.66 7.09 9.18
C HIS A 50 3.10 8.44 8.71
N ARG A 51 2.17 9.05 9.47
CA ARG A 51 1.67 10.40 9.15
C ARG A 51 2.75 11.47 9.22
N ARG A 52 3.66 11.38 10.20
CA ARG A 52 4.81 12.27 10.30
C ARG A 52 5.79 12.08 9.14
N LEU A 53 6.04 10.83 8.73
CA LEU A 53 6.87 10.51 7.56
C LEU A 53 6.30 11.15 6.29
N ALA A 54 4.99 11.04 6.04
CA ALA A 54 4.35 11.69 4.89
C ALA A 54 4.60 13.21 4.88
N LYS A 55 4.45 13.89 6.02
CA LYS A 55 4.74 15.33 6.12
C LYS A 55 6.20 15.67 5.83
N LEU A 56 7.14 14.86 6.30
CA LEU A 56 8.56 15.04 6.02
C LEU A 56 8.87 14.89 4.52
N LEU A 57 8.31 13.86 3.87
CA LEU A 57 8.54 13.61 2.45
C LEU A 57 7.92 14.68 1.55
N LEU A 58 6.80 15.29 1.96
CA LEU A 58 6.17 16.40 1.23
C LEU A 58 7.01 17.68 1.22
N GLN A 59 7.98 17.82 2.12
CA GLN A 59 8.93 18.95 2.11
C GLN A 59 9.91 18.89 0.92
N GLY A 60 9.98 17.74 0.23
CA GLY A 60 10.89 17.51 -0.87
C GLY A 60 12.27 17.00 -0.42
N ALA A 61 12.97 16.33 -1.34
CA ALA A 61 14.25 15.73 -1.00
C ALA A 61 15.34 16.76 -0.70
N LYS A 62 15.29 17.94 -1.33
CA LYS A 62 16.24 19.04 -1.06
C LYS A 62 16.19 19.52 0.40
N ALA A 63 15.01 19.59 1.00
CA ALA A 63 14.87 19.97 2.40
C ALA A 63 15.60 19.01 3.37
N HIS A 64 15.90 17.80 2.92
CA HIS A 64 16.63 16.78 3.68
C HIS A 64 18.11 16.65 3.29
N GLY A 65 18.65 17.60 2.48
CA GLY A 65 20.07 17.71 2.13
C GLY A 65 20.49 17.02 0.83
N TRP A 66 19.54 16.63 -0.04
CA TRP A 66 19.88 16.10 -1.38
C TRP A 66 19.89 17.18 -2.44
N SER A 67 20.73 17.01 -3.46
CA SER A 67 20.89 17.95 -4.58
C SER A 67 19.69 17.98 -5.53
N THR A 68 18.83 16.96 -5.51
CA THR A 68 17.68 16.82 -6.40
C THR A 68 16.39 16.56 -5.65
N GLU A 69 15.24 16.94 -6.22
CA GLU A 69 13.91 16.66 -5.64
C GLU A 69 13.46 15.19 -5.79
N LEU A 70 14.27 14.34 -6.39
CA LEU A 70 13.92 12.96 -6.64
C LEU A 70 13.98 12.12 -5.35
N TRP A 71 12.87 11.57 -4.95
CA TRP A 71 12.81 10.57 -3.90
C TRP A 71 13.17 9.18 -4.43
N THR A 72 14.05 8.48 -3.74
CA THR A 72 14.32 7.05 -3.89
C THR A 72 14.03 6.35 -2.57
N CYS A 73 13.72 5.05 -2.62
CA CYS A 73 13.49 4.27 -1.39
C CYS A 73 14.71 4.30 -0.44
N ALA A 74 15.93 4.34 -0.99
CA ALA A 74 17.14 4.47 -0.19
C ALA A 74 17.21 5.81 0.55
N ARG A 75 16.89 6.94 -0.11
CA ARG A 75 16.84 8.25 0.55
C ARG A 75 15.77 8.30 1.63
N ILE A 76 14.61 7.72 1.37
CA ILE A 76 13.51 7.65 2.33
C ILE A 76 13.91 6.77 3.53
N ALA A 77 14.65 5.66 3.33
CA ALA A 77 15.18 4.86 4.42
C ALA A 77 16.10 5.69 5.34
N VAL A 78 16.95 6.57 4.77
CA VAL A 78 17.78 7.49 5.55
C VAL A 78 16.93 8.49 6.33
N VAL A 79 15.86 9.04 5.76
CA VAL A 79 14.93 9.92 6.49
C VAL A 79 14.28 9.18 7.66
N ILE A 80 13.83 7.94 7.44
CA ILE A 80 13.23 7.13 8.49
C ILE A 80 14.23 6.88 9.62
N GLN A 81 15.46 6.50 9.29
CA GLN A 81 16.51 6.29 10.28
C GLN A 81 16.80 7.55 11.09
N ARG A 82 16.93 8.71 10.44
CA ARG A 82 17.20 9.98 11.11
C ARG A 82 16.10 10.47 12.06
N HIS A 83 14.85 10.25 11.70
CA HIS A 83 13.72 10.82 12.44
C HIS A 83 13.02 9.86 13.40
N PHE A 84 13.18 8.55 13.22
CA PHE A 84 12.48 7.53 14.00
C PHE A 84 13.41 6.49 14.62
N ASP A 85 14.72 6.56 14.30
CA ASP A 85 15.74 5.61 14.76
C ASP A 85 15.41 4.13 14.39
N VAL A 86 14.76 3.95 13.24
CA VAL A 86 14.40 2.63 12.72
C VAL A 86 15.06 2.43 11.36
N SER A 87 15.88 1.39 11.23
CA SER A 87 16.47 1.00 9.95
C SER A 87 15.57 0.04 9.18
N PHE A 88 15.36 0.34 7.91
CA PHE A 88 14.65 -0.52 6.95
C PHE A 88 15.45 -0.71 5.68
N HIS A 89 15.36 -1.91 5.11
CA HIS A 89 15.81 -2.14 3.75
C HIS A 89 14.97 -1.32 2.76
N HIS A 90 15.55 -0.83 1.67
CA HIS A 90 14.87 0.02 0.70
C HIS A 90 13.63 -0.63 0.07
N ASP A 91 13.62 -1.94 -0.14
CA ASP A 91 12.44 -2.66 -0.66
C ASP A 91 11.26 -2.62 0.33
N HIS A 92 11.57 -2.75 1.63
CA HIS A 92 10.55 -2.64 2.66
C HIS A 92 9.95 -1.22 2.73
N VAL A 93 10.78 -0.20 2.52
CA VAL A 93 10.30 1.20 2.41
C VAL A 93 9.30 1.33 1.26
N GLY A 94 9.58 0.74 0.10
CA GLY A 94 8.63 0.72 -1.03
C GLY A 94 7.27 0.09 -0.68
N ARG A 95 7.28 -0.95 0.16
CA ARG A 95 6.05 -1.57 0.68
C ARG A 95 5.31 -0.64 1.62
N ILE A 96 6.01 -0.02 2.59
CA ILE A 96 5.42 0.96 3.51
C ILE A 96 4.74 2.09 2.75
N LEU A 97 5.37 2.65 1.72
CA LEU A 97 4.80 3.73 0.92
C LEU A 97 3.50 3.31 0.25
N ARG A 98 3.46 2.13 -0.35
CA ARG A 98 2.25 1.61 -1.01
C ARG A 98 1.13 1.27 -0.03
N GLU A 99 1.44 0.49 1.00
CA GLU A 99 0.42 -0.09 1.90
C GLU A 99 -0.07 0.87 2.97
N ARG A 100 0.81 1.78 3.45
CA ARG A 100 0.49 2.68 4.57
C ARG A 100 0.21 4.11 4.15
N LEU A 101 0.81 4.58 3.06
CA LEU A 101 0.65 5.93 2.56
C LEU A 101 -0.11 6.00 1.22
N ASN A 102 -0.41 4.86 0.62
CA ASN A 102 -1.02 4.74 -0.72
C ASN A 102 -0.23 5.52 -1.80
N TRP A 103 1.08 5.52 -1.71
CA TRP A 103 1.98 6.20 -2.64
C TRP A 103 2.60 5.20 -3.60
N THR A 104 2.56 5.53 -4.88
CA THR A 104 3.16 4.72 -5.94
C THR A 104 4.37 5.42 -6.55
N PRO A 105 5.42 4.68 -6.96
CA PRO A 105 6.56 5.27 -7.63
C PRO A 105 6.13 5.82 -8.99
N GLN A 106 6.47 7.08 -9.26
CA GLN A 106 6.23 7.71 -10.56
C GLN A 106 7.54 7.72 -11.35
N LYS A 107 7.53 7.23 -12.58
CA LYS A 107 8.66 7.39 -13.49
C LYS A 107 8.72 8.84 -13.95
N PRO A 108 9.85 9.55 -13.77
CA PRO A 108 10.00 10.89 -14.30
C PRO A 108 9.80 10.88 -15.81
N ARG A 109 8.88 11.70 -16.33
CA ARG A 109 8.75 11.90 -17.78
C ARG A 109 9.86 12.84 -18.24
N ARG A 110 10.65 12.40 -19.21
CA ARG A 110 11.53 13.31 -19.93
C ARG A 110 10.65 14.32 -20.68
N ARG A 111 10.84 15.61 -20.39
CA ARG A 111 10.27 16.70 -21.19
C ARG A 111 11.35 17.21 -22.12
N ALA A 112 11.04 17.35 -23.40
CA ALA A 112 11.94 18.00 -24.33
C ALA A 112 12.20 19.43 -23.83
N ARG A 113 13.47 19.87 -23.88
CA ARG A 113 13.89 21.20 -23.42
C ARG A 113 13.19 22.33 -24.24
N GLU A 114 12.86 22.02 -25.48
CA GLU A 114 12.22 22.92 -26.46
C GLU A 114 10.69 22.91 -26.36
N ARG A 115 10.12 22.17 -25.43
CA ARG A 115 8.67 22.06 -25.30
C ARG A 115 8.05 23.40 -24.90
N ASN A 116 7.32 24.01 -25.82
CA ASN A 116 6.57 25.23 -25.55
C ASN A 116 5.18 24.88 -25.00
N GLU A 117 5.00 25.03 -23.68
CA GLU A 117 3.75 24.69 -23.00
C GLU A 117 2.56 25.56 -23.45
N SER A 118 2.80 26.79 -23.91
CA SER A 118 1.75 27.66 -24.44
C SER A 118 1.22 27.12 -25.76
N LYS A 119 2.12 26.69 -26.67
CA LYS A 119 1.75 26.07 -27.96
C LYS A 119 1.01 24.73 -27.71
N VAL A 120 1.45 23.92 -26.76
CA VAL A 120 0.77 22.66 -26.39
C VAL A 120 -0.63 22.93 -25.86
N ARG A 121 -0.80 23.94 -25.01
CA ARG A 121 -2.10 24.34 -24.46
C ARG A 121 -3.05 24.83 -25.54
N TYR A 122 -2.55 25.70 -26.43
CA TYR A 122 -3.30 26.18 -27.58
C TYR A 122 -3.74 25.04 -28.50
N PHE A 123 -2.82 24.13 -28.84
CA PHE A 123 -3.15 22.95 -29.64
C PHE A 123 -4.27 22.14 -29.03
N LYS A 124 -4.16 21.78 -27.73
CA LYS A 124 -5.15 20.97 -27.04
C LYS A 124 -6.52 21.65 -26.90
N LYS A 125 -6.53 22.96 -26.63
CA LYS A 125 -7.79 23.69 -26.38
C LYS A 125 -8.48 24.19 -27.63
N VAL A 126 -7.73 24.51 -28.70
CA VAL A 126 -8.26 25.18 -29.89
C VAL A 126 -8.12 24.31 -31.14
N LYS A 127 -6.89 23.90 -31.49
CA LYS A 127 -6.67 23.19 -32.76
C LYS A 127 -7.24 21.77 -32.74
N PHE A 128 -6.99 21.00 -31.71
CA PHE A 128 -7.40 19.60 -31.67
C PHE A 128 -8.93 19.42 -31.72
N PRO A 129 -9.75 20.15 -30.94
CA PRO A 129 -11.21 20.05 -31.03
C PRO A 129 -11.74 20.46 -32.43
N ARG A 130 -11.11 21.46 -33.06
CA ARG A 130 -11.46 21.88 -34.41
C ARG A 130 -11.19 20.78 -35.45
N LEU A 131 -10.00 20.18 -35.42
CA LEU A 131 -9.63 19.08 -36.31
C LEU A 131 -10.56 17.86 -36.14
N VAL A 132 -10.94 17.53 -34.91
CA VAL A 132 -11.89 16.44 -34.64
C VAL A 132 -13.27 16.75 -35.22
N ARG A 133 -13.72 18.00 -35.18
CA ARG A 133 -14.99 18.41 -35.79
C ARG A 133 -14.94 18.29 -37.30
N GLU A 134 -13.92 18.87 -37.93
CA GLU A 134 -13.71 18.81 -39.37
C GLU A 134 -13.57 17.39 -39.92
N SER A 135 -13.01 16.45 -39.11
CA SER A 135 -12.90 15.03 -39.49
C SER A 135 -14.22 14.26 -39.42
N ARG A 136 -15.20 14.74 -38.62
CA ARG A 136 -16.54 14.12 -38.52
C ARG A 136 -17.53 14.62 -39.59
N GLU A 137 -17.23 15.76 -40.23
CA GLU A 137 -18.06 16.38 -41.25
C GLU A 137 -17.67 15.92 -42.68
N ARG A 138 -16.63 15.08 -42.81
CA ARG A 138 -16.22 14.40 -44.05
C ARG A 138 -16.73 12.96 -44.07
#